data_74f97a8ea481b1c1707d32e691601e77
#
_entry.id   74f97a8ea481b1c1707d32e691601e77
#
_cell.length_a   1.000
_cell.length_b   1.000
_cell.length_c   1.000
_cell.angle_alpha   90.00
_cell.angle_beta   90.00
_cell.angle_gamma   90.00
#
_symmetry.space_group_name_H-M   'P 1'
#
loop_
_entity.id
_entity.type
_entity.pdbx_description
1 polymer ?
#
loop_
_entity_poly.entity_id
_entity_poly.type
_entity_poly.pdbx_seq_one_letter_code
_entity_poly.pdbx_strand_id
1 'polypeptide(L)'
;EQALHSGQASHYPELYLYRSMAQEDSPLQQLERLNAFLQAHKVPGLALCNADLPPGPCNVQVAQDLPSLEGPLVSVLMTTFRTGERASVAIESLLKQTYRNLEIIVVDDASGDTTPDLVQAWAQKDARVRLLRLTTNGGTYLAKSMGLQLARGEFVTCHDSDDWSHPLKIERQVRPLLTDSAL
;
A
#
# COMPACT_ATOMS: atom_id res chain seq x y z
N GLU A 1 21.25 5.78 19.32
CA GLU A 1 20.78 5.32 20.63
C GLU A 1 20.51 6.48 21.60
N GLN A 2 21.45 7.42 21.79
CA GLN A 2 21.26 8.56 22.69
C GLN A 2 20.00 9.39 22.38
N ALA A 3 19.67 9.64 21.11
CA ALA A 3 18.50 10.41 20.73
C ALA A 3 17.16 9.72 21.09
N LEU A 4 17.10 8.39 21.09
CA LEU A 4 15.91 7.64 21.50
C LEU A 4 15.75 7.61 23.02
N HIS A 5 16.86 7.56 23.76
CA HIS A 5 16.83 7.57 25.23
C HIS A 5 16.58 8.98 25.81
N SER A 6 16.87 10.05 25.05
CA SER A 6 16.67 11.45 25.48
C SER A 6 15.24 11.97 25.27
N GLY A 7 14.28 11.14 24.85
CA GLY A 7 12.91 11.56 24.54
C GLY A 7 12.76 12.32 23.21
N GLN A 8 13.84 12.49 22.43
CA GLN A 8 13.78 13.16 21.13
C GLN A 8 12.96 12.41 20.10
N ALA A 9 12.80 11.08 20.24
CA ALA A 9 11.96 10.28 19.34
C ALA A 9 10.48 10.69 19.36
N SER A 10 9.99 11.29 20.45
CA SER A 10 8.63 11.84 20.50
C SER A 10 8.46 13.09 19.63
N HIS A 11 9.56 13.84 19.38
CA HIS A 11 9.58 15.02 18.50
C HIS A 11 9.94 14.67 17.04
N TYR A 12 10.68 13.58 16.86
CA TYR A 12 11.15 13.09 15.55
C TYR A 12 10.86 11.59 15.42
N PRO A 13 9.60 11.20 15.17
CA PRO A 13 9.19 9.79 15.12
C PRO A 13 9.93 8.96 14.06
N GLU A 14 10.44 9.60 13.02
CA GLU A 14 11.24 8.96 11.95
C GLU A 14 12.50 8.28 12.51
N LEU A 15 12.98 8.70 13.69
CA LEU A 15 14.13 8.06 14.34
C LEU A 15 13.88 6.56 14.64
N TYR A 16 12.62 6.16 14.86
CA TYR A 16 12.29 4.74 15.03
C TYR A 16 12.62 3.93 13.78
N LEU A 17 12.29 4.48 12.59
CA LEU A 17 12.54 3.82 11.31
C LEU A 17 14.02 3.83 10.95
N TYR A 18 14.70 4.96 11.12
CA TYR A 18 16.16 5.06 10.87
C TYR A 18 16.96 4.10 11.74
N ARG A 19 16.58 3.93 13.00
CA ARG A 19 17.24 2.97 13.88
C ARG A 19 17.07 1.54 13.37
N SER A 20 15.87 1.17 12.92
CA SER A 20 15.59 -0.16 12.37
C SER A 20 16.46 -0.43 11.14
N MET A 21 16.71 0.58 10.31
CA MET A 21 17.57 0.46 9.12
C MET A 21 19.07 0.43 9.45
N ALA A 22 19.48 1.06 10.56
CA ALA A 22 20.88 1.20 10.95
C ALA A 22 21.41 0.05 11.83
N GLN A 23 20.54 -0.81 12.32
CA GLN A 23 20.87 -1.94 13.19
C GLN A 23 20.32 -3.23 12.58
N GLU A 24 20.98 -4.35 12.87
CA GLU A 24 20.48 -5.70 12.52
C GLU A 24 19.32 -6.08 13.46
N ASP A 25 18.22 -5.33 13.39
CA ASP A 25 17.01 -5.65 14.11
C ASP A 25 16.37 -6.93 13.56
N SER A 26 15.90 -7.79 14.45
CA SER A 26 15.05 -8.91 14.05
C SER A 26 13.74 -8.40 13.43
N PRO A 27 13.05 -9.20 12.59
CA PRO A 27 11.77 -8.79 11.99
C PRO A 27 10.73 -8.32 13.02
N LEU A 28 10.69 -8.92 14.22
CA LEU A 28 9.80 -8.48 15.30
C LEU A 28 10.18 -7.11 15.84
N GLN A 29 11.46 -6.85 16.04
CA GLN A 29 11.94 -5.53 16.48
C GLN A 29 11.65 -4.45 15.42
N GLN A 30 11.75 -4.79 14.13
CA GLN A 30 11.37 -3.89 13.04
C GLN A 30 9.86 -3.55 13.11
N LEU A 31 9.00 -4.55 13.36
CA LEU A 31 7.57 -4.33 13.53
C LEU A 31 7.26 -3.47 14.77
N GLU A 32 7.94 -3.69 15.89
CA GLU A 32 7.78 -2.88 17.10
C GLU A 32 8.14 -1.41 16.85
N ARG A 33 9.23 -1.15 16.12
CA ARG A 33 9.64 0.23 15.77
C ARG A 33 8.68 0.88 14.79
N LEU A 34 8.22 0.12 13.79
CA LEU A 34 7.18 0.60 12.88
C LEU A 34 5.92 0.97 13.67
N ASN A 35 5.49 0.15 14.63
CA ASN A 35 4.35 0.44 15.47
C ASN A 35 4.56 1.68 16.36
N ALA A 36 5.77 1.89 16.91
CA ALA A 36 6.09 3.11 17.64
C ALA A 36 6.00 4.36 16.75
N PHE A 37 6.49 4.28 15.51
CA PHE A 37 6.33 5.34 14.51
C PHE A 37 4.86 5.61 14.19
N LEU A 38 4.08 4.57 13.89
CA LEU A 38 2.65 4.67 13.60
C LEU A 38 1.89 5.32 14.76
N GLN A 39 2.18 4.89 15.99
CA GLN A 39 1.55 5.43 17.20
C GLN A 39 1.85 6.92 17.39
N ALA A 40 3.09 7.35 17.16
CA ALA A 40 3.49 8.77 17.24
C ALA A 40 2.70 9.64 16.24
N HIS A 41 2.35 9.07 15.08
CA HIS A 41 1.51 9.72 14.06
C HIS A 41 0.00 9.47 14.24
N LYS A 42 -0.42 8.89 15.39
CA LYS A 42 -1.83 8.55 15.66
C LYS A 42 -2.42 7.65 14.58
N VAL A 43 -1.61 6.71 14.08
CA VAL A 43 -2.01 5.66 13.16
C VAL A 43 -2.13 4.36 13.94
N PRO A 44 -3.18 3.57 13.76
CA PRO A 44 -3.30 2.25 14.33
C PRO A 44 -2.10 1.37 13.99
N GLY A 45 -1.60 0.65 14.98
CA GLY A 45 -0.50 -0.27 14.81
C GLY A 45 -0.88 -1.54 14.08
N LEU A 46 0.12 -2.32 13.73
CA LEU A 46 0.02 -3.61 13.06
C LEU A 46 0.20 -4.75 14.05
N ALA A 47 -0.57 -5.82 13.85
CA ALA A 47 -0.42 -7.10 14.53
C ALA A 47 -0.12 -8.19 13.51
N LEU A 48 0.44 -9.32 13.97
CA LEU A 48 0.61 -10.50 13.13
C LEU A 48 -0.75 -11.19 12.90
N CYS A 49 -0.98 -11.65 11.67
CA CYS A 49 -2.10 -12.54 11.37
C CYS A 49 -1.88 -13.93 11.96
N ASN A 50 -0.62 -14.41 11.94
CA ASN A 50 -0.17 -15.66 12.53
C ASN A 50 1.11 -15.41 13.33
N ALA A 51 1.05 -15.66 14.65
CA ALA A 51 2.17 -15.43 15.57
C ALA A 51 3.37 -16.38 15.36
N ASP A 52 3.15 -17.53 14.71
CA ASP A 52 4.18 -18.53 14.43
C ASP A 52 5.03 -18.18 13.19
N LEU A 53 4.61 -17.16 12.42
CA LEU A 53 5.30 -16.72 11.22
C LEU A 53 5.96 -15.34 11.44
N PRO A 54 7.08 -15.06 10.76
CA PRO A 54 7.73 -13.76 10.87
C PRO A 54 6.85 -12.63 10.32
N PRO A 55 7.00 -11.40 10.82
CA PRO A 55 6.39 -10.23 10.22
C PRO A 55 6.73 -10.09 8.74
N GLY A 56 5.75 -9.69 7.96
CA GLY A 56 5.92 -9.45 6.53
C GLY A 56 4.60 -9.02 5.89
N PRO A 57 4.61 -8.57 4.62
CA PRO A 57 3.42 -8.07 3.93
C PRO A 57 2.22 -9.04 3.93
N CYS A 58 2.51 -10.36 3.92
CA CYS A 58 1.48 -11.40 3.96
C CYS A 58 1.02 -11.76 5.38
N ASN A 59 1.71 -11.29 6.42
CA ASN A 59 1.47 -11.70 7.81
C ASN A 59 1.26 -10.52 8.76
N VAL A 60 0.83 -9.37 8.24
CA VAL A 60 0.47 -8.22 9.06
C VAL A 60 -0.95 -7.74 8.73
N GLN A 61 -1.62 -7.25 9.76
CA GLN A 61 -2.92 -6.60 9.66
C GLN A 61 -3.01 -5.48 10.68
N VAL A 62 -3.96 -4.56 10.50
CA VAL A 62 -4.23 -3.56 11.53
C VAL A 62 -4.86 -4.24 12.74
N ALA A 63 -4.40 -3.85 13.94
CA ALA A 63 -4.80 -4.47 15.21
C ALA A 63 -6.23 -4.16 15.65
N GLN A 64 -6.96 -3.33 14.92
CA GLN A 64 -8.32 -2.90 15.26
C GLN A 64 -9.18 -2.71 14.02
N ASP A 65 -10.50 -2.82 14.18
CA ASP A 65 -11.44 -2.46 13.14
C ASP A 65 -11.46 -0.94 12.91
N LEU A 66 -11.46 -0.55 11.64
CA LEU A 66 -11.49 0.83 11.21
C LEU A 66 -12.81 1.13 10.48
N PRO A 67 -13.44 2.28 10.77
CA PRO A 67 -14.65 2.67 10.05
C PRO A 67 -14.33 2.90 8.57
N SER A 68 -15.27 2.55 7.71
CA SER A 68 -15.17 2.86 6.29
C SER A 68 -15.53 4.31 6.00
N LEU A 69 -14.91 4.87 4.96
CA LEU A 69 -15.16 6.22 4.46
C LEU A 69 -15.53 6.14 2.98
N GLU A 70 -16.54 6.90 2.59
CA GLU A 70 -16.93 7.12 1.20
C GLU A 70 -16.54 8.54 0.76
N GLY A 71 -16.39 8.74 -0.55
CA GLY A 71 -16.05 10.03 -1.14
C GLY A 71 -15.94 9.93 -2.65
N PRO A 72 -15.34 10.93 -3.36
CA PRO A 72 -15.10 10.88 -4.78
C PRO A 72 -14.27 9.64 -5.20
N LEU A 73 -14.47 9.15 -6.42
CA LEU A 73 -13.73 7.98 -6.92
C LEU A 73 -12.22 8.25 -6.96
N VAL A 74 -11.44 7.31 -6.43
CA VAL A 74 -9.97 7.31 -6.50
C VAL A 74 -9.51 6.21 -7.43
N SER A 75 -8.70 6.55 -8.44
CA SER A 75 -8.02 5.57 -9.28
C SER A 75 -6.62 5.28 -8.72
N VAL A 76 -6.37 4.02 -8.37
CA VAL A 76 -5.06 3.54 -7.95
C VAL A 76 -4.36 2.88 -9.15
N LEU A 77 -3.27 3.48 -9.61
CA LEU A 77 -2.47 2.94 -10.70
C LEU A 77 -1.40 2.01 -10.14
N MET A 78 -1.41 0.76 -10.52
CA MET A 78 -0.43 -0.24 -10.13
C MET A 78 0.20 -0.86 -11.37
N THR A 79 1.53 -0.77 -11.49
CA THR A 79 2.27 -1.43 -12.56
C THR A 79 2.90 -2.70 -12.03
N THR A 80 2.90 -3.76 -12.84
CA THR A 80 3.49 -5.03 -12.46
C THR A 80 4.37 -5.61 -13.57
N PHE A 81 5.51 -6.19 -13.20
CA PHE A 81 6.38 -6.93 -14.07
C PHE A 81 7.07 -8.05 -13.30
N ARG A 82 6.65 -9.30 -13.56
CA ARG A 82 7.19 -10.51 -12.92
C ARG A 82 7.17 -10.46 -11.38
N THR A 83 6.08 -9.94 -10.83
CA THR A 83 5.92 -9.74 -9.38
C THR A 83 5.37 -11.00 -8.68
N GLY A 84 4.66 -11.86 -9.42
CA GLY A 84 4.09 -13.10 -8.88
C GLY A 84 3.08 -12.84 -7.76
N GLU A 85 3.13 -13.65 -6.70
CA GLU A 85 2.20 -13.58 -5.56
C GLU A 85 2.24 -12.24 -4.80
N ARG A 86 3.33 -11.47 -4.90
CA ARG A 86 3.39 -10.14 -4.27
C ARG A 86 2.34 -9.20 -4.84
N ALA A 87 2.01 -9.32 -6.14
CA ALA A 87 0.92 -8.55 -6.75
C ALA A 87 -0.43 -8.84 -6.08
N SER A 88 -0.69 -10.09 -5.69
CA SER A 88 -1.90 -10.46 -4.95
C SER A 88 -1.96 -9.78 -3.58
N VAL A 89 -0.84 -9.75 -2.85
CA VAL A 89 -0.74 -9.08 -1.54
C VAL A 89 -0.98 -7.57 -1.68
N ALA A 90 -0.39 -6.93 -2.69
CA ALA A 90 -0.59 -5.51 -2.99
C ALA A 90 -2.06 -5.21 -3.26
N ILE A 91 -2.72 -5.97 -4.16
CA ILE A 91 -4.14 -5.81 -4.48
C ILE A 91 -5.01 -6.01 -3.24
N GLU A 92 -4.78 -7.08 -2.47
CA GLU A 92 -5.55 -7.35 -1.26
C GLU A 92 -5.44 -6.20 -0.25
N SER A 93 -4.25 -5.63 -0.06
CA SER A 93 -4.03 -4.48 0.83
C SER A 93 -4.78 -3.22 0.38
N LEU A 94 -4.91 -3.02 -0.93
CA LEU A 94 -5.69 -1.93 -1.51
C LEU A 94 -7.20 -2.18 -1.37
N LEU A 95 -7.67 -3.42 -1.53
CA LEU A 95 -9.08 -3.77 -1.34
C LEU A 95 -9.54 -3.64 0.12
N LYS A 96 -8.60 -3.72 1.08
CA LYS A 96 -8.81 -3.52 2.52
C LYS A 96 -8.73 -2.06 2.98
N GLN A 97 -8.57 -1.08 2.06
CA GLN A 97 -8.59 0.34 2.43
C GLN A 97 -9.90 0.75 3.11
N THR A 98 -9.83 1.65 4.10
CA THR A 98 -11.01 2.28 4.72
C THR A 98 -11.79 3.11 3.71
N TYR A 99 -11.11 3.75 2.78
CA TYR A 99 -11.74 4.48 1.68
C TYR A 99 -12.28 3.48 0.64
N ARG A 100 -13.61 3.42 0.47
CA ARG A 100 -14.27 2.35 -0.30
C ARG A 100 -14.45 2.65 -1.77
N ASN A 101 -14.67 3.92 -2.13
CA ASN A 101 -14.90 4.31 -3.52
C ASN A 101 -13.57 4.44 -4.28
N LEU A 102 -13.00 3.31 -4.66
CA LEU A 102 -11.74 3.23 -5.41
C LEU A 102 -11.83 2.22 -6.54
N GLU A 103 -11.05 2.42 -7.59
CA GLU A 103 -10.72 1.43 -8.61
C GLU A 103 -9.20 1.19 -8.63
N ILE A 104 -8.81 -0.04 -8.89
CA ILE A 104 -7.41 -0.48 -8.97
C ILE A 104 -7.14 -0.87 -10.41
N ILE A 105 -6.34 -0.07 -11.11
CA ILE A 105 -5.95 -0.30 -12.50
C ILE A 105 -4.55 -0.92 -12.48
N VAL A 106 -4.49 -2.21 -12.72
CA VAL A 106 -3.23 -2.96 -12.77
C VAL A 106 -2.79 -3.06 -14.23
N VAL A 107 -1.62 -2.54 -14.52
CA VAL A 107 -1.00 -2.62 -15.83
C VAL A 107 0.14 -3.62 -15.78
N ASP A 108 -0.05 -4.76 -16.42
CA ASP A 108 0.99 -5.78 -16.59
C ASP A 108 1.89 -5.42 -17.77
N ASP A 109 3.15 -5.14 -17.48
CA ASP A 109 4.15 -4.68 -18.45
C ASP A 109 4.83 -5.86 -19.14
N ALA A 110 4.01 -6.77 -19.74
CA ALA A 110 4.45 -7.95 -20.46
C ALA A 110 5.28 -8.92 -19.58
N SER A 111 4.77 -9.31 -18.44
CA SER A 111 5.48 -10.15 -17.44
C SER A 111 5.96 -11.50 -17.99
N GLY A 112 5.16 -12.19 -18.80
CA GLY A 112 5.50 -13.49 -19.38
C GLY A 112 5.59 -14.64 -18.36
N ASP A 113 5.09 -14.42 -17.13
CA ASP A 113 4.95 -15.41 -16.06
C ASP A 113 3.48 -15.50 -15.58
N THR A 114 3.23 -16.04 -14.38
CA THR A 114 1.90 -16.20 -13.81
C THR A 114 1.27 -14.90 -13.27
N THR A 115 2.01 -13.80 -13.22
CA THR A 115 1.56 -12.52 -12.65
C THR A 115 0.24 -12.03 -13.24
N PRO A 116 0.07 -11.92 -14.59
CA PRO A 116 -1.17 -11.44 -15.15
C PRO A 116 -2.36 -12.37 -14.89
N ASP A 117 -2.15 -13.67 -14.71
CA ASP A 117 -3.24 -14.60 -14.41
C ASP A 117 -3.71 -14.46 -12.96
N LEU A 118 -2.79 -14.20 -12.03
CA LEU A 118 -3.12 -13.87 -10.64
C LEU A 118 -3.94 -12.57 -10.57
N VAL A 119 -3.53 -11.53 -11.28
CA VAL A 119 -4.27 -10.26 -11.34
C VAL A 119 -5.66 -10.45 -11.99
N GLN A 120 -5.75 -11.28 -13.05
CA GLN A 120 -7.01 -11.58 -13.70
C GLN A 120 -7.98 -12.30 -12.75
N ALA A 121 -7.47 -13.19 -11.90
CA ALA A 121 -8.28 -13.85 -10.88
C ALA A 121 -8.84 -12.84 -9.85
N TRP A 122 -8.08 -11.81 -9.48
CA TRP A 122 -8.57 -10.71 -8.65
C TRP A 122 -9.64 -9.88 -9.36
N ALA A 123 -9.45 -9.53 -10.63
CA ALA A 123 -10.43 -8.79 -11.42
C ALA A 123 -11.77 -9.54 -11.60
N GLN A 124 -11.75 -10.88 -11.54
CA GLN A 124 -12.96 -11.70 -11.53
C GLN A 124 -13.66 -11.74 -10.18
N LYS A 125 -12.90 -11.56 -9.07
CA LYS A 125 -13.45 -11.59 -7.70
C LYS A 125 -14.00 -10.25 -7.25
N ASP A 126 -13.39 -9.14 -7.68
CA ASP A 126 -13.74 -7.79 -7.23
C ASP A 126 -13.75 -6.82 -8.42
N ALA A 127 -14.90 -6.25 -8.70
CA ALA A 127 -15.13 -5.36 -9.86
C ALA A 127 -14.32 -4.05 -9.77
N ARG A 128 -13.75 -3.71 -8.62
CA ARG A 128 -12.83 -2.58 -8.47
C ARG A 128 -11.47 -2.83 -9.10
N VAL A 129 -11.08 -4.09 -9.34
CA VAL A 129 -9.80 -4.46 -9.96
C VAL A 129 -9.96 -4.58 -11.46
N ARG A 130 -9.11 -3.91 -12.21
CA ARG A 130 -9.08 -3.96 -13.68
C ARG A 130 -7.66 -4.26 -14.15
N LEU A 131 -7.50 -5.18 -15.09
CA LEU A 131 -6.21 -5.55 -15.67
C LEU A 131 -6.09 -5.02 -17.10
N LEU A 132 -4.98 -4.34 -17.38
CA LEU A 132 -4.47 -4.05 -18.72
C LEU A 132 -3.18 -4.84 -18.93
N ARG A 133 -3.13 -5.68 -20.00
CA ARG A 133 -1.90 -6.40 -20.38
C ARG A 133 -1.24 -5.69 -21.55
N LEU A 134 0.02 -5.32 -21.40
CA LEU A 134 0.83 -4.81 -22.51
C LEU A 134 1.44 -6.00 -23.27
N THR A 135 1.66 -5.81 -24.56
CA THR A 135 2.25 -6.85 -25.43
C THR A 135 3.78 -6.82 -25.41
N THR A 136 4.37 -5.69 -25.02
CA THR A 136 5.81 -5.49 -24.93
C THR A 136 6.13 -4.71 -23.67
N ASN A 137 7.26 -5.03 -23.04
CA ASN A 137 7.72 -4.29 -21.87
C ASN A 137 8.14 -2.87 -22.28
N GLY A 138 7.47 -1.88 -21.70
CA GLY A 138 7.71 -0.45 -21.95
C GLY A 138 8.26 0.30 -20.74
N GLY A 139 8.38 -0.38 -19.60
CA GLY A 139 8.82 0.18 -18.33
C GLY A 139 7.70 0.89 -17.55
N THR A 140 7.98 1.14 -16.29
CA THR A 140 7.01 1.65 -15.30
C THR A 140 6.32 2.95 -15.73
N TYR A 141 7.03 3.87 -16.37
CA TYR A 141 6.45 5.15 -16.77
C TYR A 141 5.42 5.00 -17.89
N LEU A 142 5.72 4.18 -18.92
CA LEU A 142 4.77 3.91 -19.98
C LEU A 142 3.55 3.17 -19.43
N ALA A 143 3.77 2.15 -18.62
CA ALA A 143 2.70 1.38 -18.00
C ALA A 143 1.78 2.27 -17.12
N LYS A 144 2.35 3.16 -16.28
CA LYS A 144 1.56 4.15 -15.50
C LYS A 144 0.80 5.12 -16.40
N SER A 145 1.39 5.58 -17.50
CA SER A 145 0.73 6.44 -18.47
C SER A 145 -0.46 5.75 -19.14
N MET A 146 -0.31 4.48 -19.50
CA MET A 146 -1.41 3.68 -20.08
C MET A 146 -2.53 3.45 -19.07
N GLY A 147 -2.18 3.17 -17.79
CA GLY A 147 -3.16 3.07 -16.71
C GLY A 147 -3.92 4.37 -16.47
N LEU A 148 -3.23 5.52 -16.54
CA LEU A 148 -3.84 6.84 -16.36
C LEU A 148 -4.92 7.12 -17.41
N GLN A 149 -4.75 6.67 -18.65
CA GLN A 149 -5.76 6.83 -19.71
C GLN A 149 -7.05 6.06 -19.41
N LEU A 150 -7.00 5.04 -18.55
CA LEU A 150 -8.14 4.25 -18.13
C LEU A 150 -8.77 4.73 -16.82
N ALA A 151 -8.10 5.66 -16.13
CA ALA A 151 -8.56 6.19 -14.85
C ALA A 151 -9.84 7.00 -15.02
N ARG A 152 -10.79 6.78 -14.11
CA ARG A 152 -12.09 7.47 -14.05
C ARG A 152 -12.25 8.27 -12.77
N GLY A 153 -11.32 8.12 -11.83
CA GLY A 153 -11.36 8.78 -10.54
C GLY A 153 -11.08 10.27 -10.64
N GLU A 154 -11.71 11.01 -9.75
CA GLU A 154 -11.41 12.44 -9.55
C GLU A 154 -9.99 12.63 -9.01
N PHE A 155 -9.52 11.66 -8.22
CA PHE A 155 -8.15 11.60 -7.72
C PHE A 155 -7.44 10.38 -8.27
N VAL A 156 -6.12 10.53 -8.48
CA VAL A 156 -5.26 9.45 -8.94
C VAL A 156 -4.08 9.30 -7.98
N THR A 157 -3.76 8.07 -7.61
CA THR A 157 -2.56 7.73 -6.83
C THR A 157 -1.87 6.51 -7.42
N CYS A 158 -0.62 6.30 -7.03
CA CYS A 158 0.16 5.14 -7.46
C CYS A 158 0.40 4.18 -6.30
N HIS A 159 0.57 2.90 -6.65
CA HIS A 159 0.98 1.85 -5.73
C HIS A 159 1.89 0.86 -6.47
N ASP A 160 2.95 0.41 -5.82
CA ASP A 160 3.85 -0.55 -6.42
C ASP A 160 3.38 -1.99 -6.11
N SER A 161 3.56 -2.90 -7.07
CA SER A 161 2.96 -4.24 -7.04
C SER A 161 3.62 -5.22 -6.07
N ASP A 162 4.66 -4.78 -5.37
CA ASP A 162 5.38 -5.54 -4.33
C ASP A 162 5.28 -4.91 -2.94
N ASP A 163 4.47 -3.86 -2.82
CA ASP A 163 4.22 -3.15 -1.57
C ASP A 163 2.95 -3.61 -0.87
N TRP A 164 2.89 -3.35 0.44
CA TRP A 164 1.70 -3.46 1.27
C TRP A 164 1.25 -2.07 1.74
N SER A 165 -0.05 -1.80 1.66
CA SER A 165 -0.63 -0.52 2.08
C SER A 165 -1.39 -0.63 3.38
N HIS A 166 -1.05 0.24 4.35
CA HIS A 166 -1.88 0.43 5.54
C HIS A 166 -3.31 0.85 5.14
N PRO A 167 -4.38 0.30 5.75
CA PRO A 167 -5.77 0.59 5.39
C PRO A 167 -6.18 2.06 5.38
N LEU A 168 -5.50 2.92 6.11
CA LEU A 168 -5.75 4.37 6.12
C LEU A 168 -4.99 5.16 5.03
N LYS A 169 -4.21 4.51 4.15
CA LYS A 169 -3.39 5.23 3.17
C LYS A 169 -4.22 6.15 2.28
N ILE A 170 -5.20 5.60 1.59
CA ILE A 170 -6.01 6.37 0.62
C ILE A 170 -6.83 7.45 1.34
N GLU A 171 -7.46 7.12 2.46
CA GLU A 171 -8.19 8.08 3.26
C GLU A 171 -7.33 9.29 3.67
N ARG A 172 -6.12 9.04 4.15
CA ARG A 172 -5.20 10.12 4.57
C ARG A 172 -4.67 10.95 3.42
N GLN A 173 -4.57 10.37 2.23
CA GLN A 173 -4.19 11.10 1.01
C GLN A 173 -5.33 11.98 0.49
N VAL A 174 -6.57 11.50 0.56
CA VAL A 174 -7.74 12.22 0.01
C VAL A 174 -8.26 13.32 0.93
N ARG A 175 -8.24 13.10 2.26
CA ARG A 175 -8.80 14.07 3.22
C ARG A 175 -8.31 15.51 3.03
N PRO A 176 -7.01 15.79 2.92
CA PRO A 176 -6.53 17.15 2.69
C PRO A 176 -7.06 17.76 1.40
N LEU A 177 -7.18 16.95 0.33
CA LEU A 177 -7.67 17.41 -0.98
C LEU A 177 -9.16 17.79 -0.96
N LEU A 178 -9.95 17.18 -0.06
CA LEU A 178 -11.38 17.50 0.12
C LEU A 178 -11.60 18.71 1.00
N THR A 179 -10.67 19.07 1.87
CA THR A 179 -10.82 20.15 2.84
C THR A 179 -10.20 21.47 2.38
N ASP A 180 -9.25 21.40 1.44
CA ASP A 180 -8.56 22.59 0.93
C ASP A 180 -9.11 22.94 -0.46
N SER A 181 -9.99 23.93 -0.50
CA SER A 181 -10.57 24.44 -1.76
C SER A 181 -9.58 25.25 -2.61
N ALA A 182 -8.31 25.36 -2.20
CA ALA A 182 -7.25 26.08 -2.90
C ALA A 182 -6.29 25.16 -3.68
N LEU A 183 -6.53 23.84 -3.69
CA LEU A 183 -5.78 22.85 -4.46
C LEU A 183 -6.48 22.51 -5.80
#